data_d8a9a0c9ca78bb0c8ed0de2cd7e101dc
#
_entry.id   d8a9a0c9ca78bb0c8ed0de2cd7e101dc
#
_cell.length_a   1.000
_cell.length_b   1.000
_cell.length_c   1.000
_cell.angle_alpha   90.00
_cell.angle_beta   90.00
_cell.angle_gamma   90.00
#
_symmetry.space_group_name_H-M   'P 1'
#
loop_
_entity.id
_entity.type
_entity.pdbx_description
1 polymer ?
#
loop_
_entity_poly.entity_id
_entity_poly.type
_entity_poly.pdbx_seq_one_letter_code
_entity_poly.pdbx_strand_id
1 'polypeptide(L)'
;MKTSSLKQNLLAGLVLGSLALAAKSHAQALTEVTVSGGNASSSVLWYQVTNQFANVVTVGSTSSSTVRSFQGYLASLPGTSPNVQIDFILNGAVGGLQDITYQNVETNALGVATNVPVLVVSSTTPEAVGLSSAPFNEVKTLVAPYAFIKNPNANFAPGLVNVTNLTQRQAAYLEGSAGPNFHSAYLGGSSTNDSVYFVGRNTASAVRTETDANIYFTGTLATYTTNATGLPILDPAGGQTGGTAVRTVVNAITNAIGTVAVQDVKTDLTLAYEGVPYSVANVENGSYPLWGYEHWYWLKTGQGAPTPAQLAVINNLLAGETNATFQASSPVFTNSFVPYSGLKVQRSVDGGPISWQ
;
A
#
# COMPACT_ATOMS: atom_id res chain seq x y z
N MET A 1 77.30 -23.55 -10.33
CA MET A 1 76.58 -22.25 -10.67
C MET A 1 75.17 -22.55 -11.10
N LYS A 2 74.21 -22.73 -10.20
CA LYS A 2 72.77 -22.78 -10.49
C LYS A 2 71.90 -22.40 -9.26
N THR A 3 72.10 -21.21 -8.69
CA THR A 3 71.37 -20.77 -7.51
C THR A 3 70.64 -19.45 -7.69
N SER A 4 70.66 -18.85 -8.91
CA SER A 4 69.99 -17.53 -9.15
C SER A 4 68.53 -17.62 -9.65
N SER A 5 68.08 -18.76 -10.21
CA SER A 5 66.71 -18.86 -10.77
C SER A 5 65.65 -19.15 -9.70
N LEU A 6 66.01 -19.77 -8.58
CA LEU A 6 65.06 -20.12 -7.52
C LEU A 6 64.60 -18.88 -6.72
N LYS A 7 65.47 -17.87 -6.55
CA LYS A 7 65.11 -16.64 -5.81
C LYS A 7 64.20 -15.71 -6.60
N GLN A 8 64.35 -15.67 -7.94
CA GLN A 8 63.47 -14.83 -8.78
C GLN A 8 62.05 -15.39 -8.90
N ASN A 9 61.91 -16.71 -8.93
CA ASN A 9 60.57 -17.33 -8.98
C ASN A 9 59.85 -17.25 -7.64
N LEU A 10 60.58 -17.21 -6.49
CA LEU A 10 59.95 -17.03 -5.19
C LEU A 10 59.47 -15.58 -4.98
N LEU A 11 60.21 -14.58 -5.50
CA LEU A 11 59.82 -13.18 -5.40
C LEU A 11 58.59 -12.87 -6.30
N ALA A 12 58.56 -13.44 -7.51
CA ALA A 12 57.42 -13.30 -8.41
C ALA A 12 56.12 -13.98 -7.87
N GLY A 13 56.27 -15.14 -7.23
CA GLY A 13 55.16 -15.84 -6.57
C GLY A 13 54.62 -15.10 -5.35
N LEU A 14 55.45 -14.43 -4.57
CA LEU A 14 55.06 -13.65 -3.41
C LEU A 14 54.33 -12.33 -3.82
N VAL A 15 54.77 -11.68 -4.88
CA VAL A 15 54.14 -10.45 -5.41
C VAL A 15 52.79 -10.76 -6.05
N LEU A 16 52.65 -11.85 -6.81
CA LEU A 16 51.40 -12.31 -7.35
C LEU A 16 50.42 -12.80 -6.27
N GLY A 17 50.91 -13.46 -5.24
CA GLY A 17 50.11 -13.89 -4.08
C GLY A 17 49.60 -12.71 -3.26
N SER A 18 50.39 -11.68 -3.06
CA SER A 18 49.98 -10.46 -2.33
C SER A 18 49.04 -9.59 -3.15
N LEU A 19 49.17 -9.53 -4.47
CA LEU A 19 48.19 -8.85 -5.37
C LEU A 19 46.86 -9.62 -5.45
N ALA A 20 46.87 -10.96 -5.41
CA ALA A 20 45.66 -11.76 -5.37
C ALA A 20 44.93 -11.68 -4.01
N LEU A 21 45.68 -11.45 -2.89
CA LEU A 21 45.10 -11.20 -1.57
C LEU A 21 44.59 -9.75 -1.42
N ALA A 22 45.21 -8.79 -2.10
CA ALA A 22 44.70 -7.39 -2.12
C ALA A 22 43.50 -7.21 -3.02
N ALA A 23 43.27 -8.11 -3.99
CA ALA A 23 42.13 -8.08 -4.88
C ALA A 23 40.87 -8.78 -4.35
N LYS A 24 40.84 -9.25 -3.10
CA LYS A 24 39.61 -9.41 -2.36
C LYS A 24 39.17 -8.00 -1.94
N SER A 25 38.78 -7.16 -2.93
CA SER A 25 37.86 -6.09 -2.66
C SER A 25 36.68 -6.75 -1.97
N HIS A 26 36.50 -6.51 -0.70
CA HIS A 26 35.26 -6.87 -0.04
C HIS A 26 34.16 -6.27 -0.88
N ALA A 27 33.47 -7.10 -1.66
CA ALA A 27 32.19 -6.72 -2.18
C ALA A 27 31.41 -6.36 -0.93
N GLN A 28 31.24 -5.08 -0.71
CA GLN A 28 30.57 -4.59 0.49
C GLN A 28 29.17 -5.15 0.46
N ALA A 29 28.80 -5.87 1.53
CA ALA A 29 27.44 -6.36 1.66
C ALA A 29 26.48 -5.17 1.66
N LEU A 30 25.49 -5.20 0.76
CA LEU A 30 24.42 -4.20 0.74
C LEU A 30 23.64 -4.28 2.05
N THR A 31 23.20 -3.14 2.56
CA THR A 31 22.17 -3.11 3.60
C THR A 31 20.83 -3.43 2.92
N GLU A 32 20.32 -4.62 3.13
CA GLU A 32 19.06 -5.08 2.55
C GLU A 32 17.91 -4.74 3.49
N VAL A 33 16.85 -4.09 2.92
CA VAL A 33 15.61 -3.73 3.62
C VAL A 33 14.45 -4.28 2.83
N THR A 34 13.75 -5.27 3.37
CA THR A 34 12.51 -5.78 2.80
C THR A 34 11.33 -5.05 3.43
N VAL A 35 10.48 -4.47 2.58
CA VAL A 35 9.28 -3.73 2.94
C VAL A 35 8.08 -4.49 2.40
N SER A 36 7.18 -4.91 3.29
CA SER A 36 5.88 -5.50 2.93
C SER A 36 4.74 -4.53 3.21
N GLY A 37 3.53 -4.82 2.73
CA GLY A 37 2.35 -4.04 3.12
C GLY A 37 1.43 -3.63 1.99
N GLY A 38 0.77 -2.47 2.16
CA GLY A 38 -0.26 -1.97 1.27
C GLY A 38 0.25 -1.56 -0.11
N ASN A 39 -0.34 -2.10 -1.17
CA ASN A 39 0.01 -1.72 -2.53
C ASN A 39 -0.44 -0.29 -2.89
N ALA A 40 -1.32 0.30 -2.11
CA ALA A 40 -1.75 1.69 -2.26
C ALA A 40 -0.56 2.66 -2.16
N SER A 41 0.42 2.37 -1.30
CA SER A 41 1.60 3.22 -1.06
C SER A 41 2.71 3.06 -2.10
N SER A 42 2.59 2.12 -3.04
CA SER A 42 3.66 1.75 -3.97
C SER A 42 4.27 2.94 -4.71
N SER A 43 3.44 3.80 -5.28
CA SER A 43 3.91 4.96 -6.05
C SER A 43 4.63 5.99 -5.18
N VAL A 44 4.18 6.19 -3.94
CA VAL A 44 4.81 7.08 -2.95
C VAL A 44 6.17 6.53 -2.55
N LEU A 45 6.24 5.25 -2.17
CA LEU A 45 7.47 4.58 -1.77
C LEU A 45 8.53 4.59 -2.89
N TRP A 46 8.12 4.35 -4.12
CA TRP A 46 9.06 4.40 -5.26
C TRP A 46 9.56 5.82 -5.53
N TYR A 47 8.67 6.81 -5.43
CA TYR A 47 9.06 8.21 -5.52
C TYR A 47 10.08 8.59 -4.43
N GLN A 48 9.88 8.13 -3.19
CA GLN A 48 10.80 8.36 -2.10
C GLN A 48 12.19 7.78 -2.39
N VAL A 49 12.26 6.49 -2.77
CA VAL A 49 13.54 5.87 -3.08
C VAL A 49 14.28 6.63 -4.18
N THR A 50 13.59 6.97 -5.27
CA THR A 50 14.22 7.63 -6.41
C THR A 50 14.68 9.06 -6.13
N ASN A 51 14.16 9.70 -5.07
CA ASN A 51 14.48 11.10 -4.74
C ASN A 51 15.32 11.27 -3.47
N GLN A 52 15.38 10.27 -2.60
CA GLN A 52 16.11 10.35 -1.32
C GLN A 52 17.44 9.58 -1.33
N PHE A 53 17.61 8.67 -2.28
CA PHE A 53 18.86 7.92 -2.43
C PHE A 53 19.58 8.39 -3.69
N ALA A 54 20.91 8.38 -3.64
CA ALA A 54 21.71 8.68 -4.83
C ALA A 54 21.93 7.43 -5.68
N ASN A 55 22.16 7.62 -6.98
CA ASN A 55 22.51 6.56 -7.94
C ASN A 55 21.52 5.39 -7.96
N VAL A 56 20.22 5.68 -7.84
CA VAL A 56 19.18 4.64 -7.77
C VAL A 56 19.03 3.93 -9.10
N VAL A 57 19.03 2.61 -9.04
CA VAL A 57 18.70 1.72 -10.16
C VAL A 57 17.61 0.74 -9.73
N THR A 58 16.68 0.46 -10.63
CA THR A 58 15.72 -0.64 -10.43
C THR A 58 16.41 -1.94 -10.84
N VAL A 59 16.30 -2.97 -10.00
CA VAL A 59 16.90 -4.29 -10.25
C VAL A 59 15.81 -5.36 -10.32
N GLY A 60 16.06 -6.41 -11.11
CA GLY A 60 15.10 -7.49 -11.30
C GLY A 60 13.92 -7.13 -12.21
N SER A 61 12.82 -7.88 -12.08
CA SER A 61 11.64 -7.71 -12.92
C SER A 61 10.89 -6.42 -12.58
N THR A 62 10.48 -5.68 -13.61
CA THR A 62 9.63 -4.47 -13.48
C THR A 62 8.18 -4.71 -13.91
N SER A 63 7.83 -5.95 -14.21
CA SER A 63 6.49 -6.32 -14.71
C SER A 63 5.40 -6.25 -13.63
N SER A 64 5.78 -6.40 -12.35
CA SER A 64 4.85 -6.28 -11.24
C SER A 64 4.62 -4.81 -10.85
N SER A 65 3.37 -4.48 -10.55
CA SER A 65 3.01 -3.19 -9.96
C SER A 65 3.17 -3.15 -8.43
N THR A 66 3.41 -4.29 -7.81
CA THR A 66 3.46 -4.43 -6.35
C THR A 66 4.77 -5.00 -5.82
N VAL A 67 5.58 -5.63 -6.68
CA VAL A 67 6.90 -6.15 -6.31
C VAL A 67 7.97 -5.42 -7.11
N ARG A 68 8.89 -4.76 -6.41
CA ARG A 68 9.97 -4.00 -7.04
C ARG A 68 11.19 -3.91 -6.13
N SER A 69 12.38 -4.05 -6.71
CA SER A 69 13.65 -3.92 -6.00
C SER A 69 14.45 -2.74 -6.54
N PHE A 70 15.08 -2.01 -5.64
CA PHE A 70 15.95 -0.88 -5.95
C PHE A 70 17.29 -1.07 -5.26
N GLN A 71 18.36 -0.65 -5.95
CA GLN A 71 19.66 -0.43 -5.33
C GLN A 71 20.00 1.04 -5.41
N GLY A 72 20.64 1.57 -4.37
CA GLY A 72 20.99 2.98 -4.28
C GLY A 72 22.11 3.23 -3.29
N TYR A 73 22.42 4.52 -3.09
CA TYR A 73 23.42 4.96 -2.15
C TYR A 73 22.83 5.87 -1.09
N LEU A 74 23.09 5.55 0.18
CA LEU A 74 22.75 6.36 1.34
C LEU A 74 24.05 6.79 2.04
N ALA A 75 24.34 8.08 2.02
CA ALA A 75 25.61 8.64 2.52
C ALA A 75 25.86 8.42 4.03
N SER A 76 24.80 8.20 4.81
CA SER A 76 24.90 7.91 6.24
C SER A 76 25.35 6.49 6.54
N LEU A 77 25.36 5.59 5.55
CA LEU A 77 25.84 4.21 5.69
C LEU A 77 27.27 4.08 5.17
N PRO A 78 28.08 3.17 5.75
CA PRO A 78 29.43 2.93 5.29
C PRO A 78 29.44 2.35 3.87
N GLY A 79 30.50 2.62 3.13
CA GLY A 79 30.85 2.00 1.87
C GLY A 79 30.61 2.81 0.61
N THR A 80 30.79 2.14 -0.55
CA THR A 80 30.66 2.73 -1.87
C THR A 80 29.28 2.47 -2.44
N SER A 81 28.87 3.24 -3.46
CA SER A 81 27.61 3.06 -4.18
C SER A 81 27.65 1.80 -5.07
N PRO A 82 26.57 0.95 -5.07
CA PRO A 82 25.44 1.00 -4.16
C PRO A 82 25.80 0.41 -2.77
N ASN A 83 25.19 0.91 -1.69
CA ASN A 83 25.31 0.36 -0.34
C ASN A 83 23.98 -0.04 0.30
N VAL A 84 22.88 0.16 -0.41
CA VAL A 84 21.51 -0.21 0.02
C VAL A 84 20.81 -0.99 -1.08
N GLN A 85 20.06 -2.01 -0.70
CA GLN A 85 19.02 -2.64 -1.51
C GLN A 85 17.69 -2.55 -0.77
N ILE A 86 16.62 -2.12 -1.44
CA ILE A 86 15.28 -2.04 -0.88
C ILE A 86 14.37 -2.90 -1.75
N ASP A 87 13.78 -3.91 -1.14
CA ASP A 87 12.85 -4.84 -1.78
C ASP A 87 11.44 -4.55 -1.29
N PHE A 88 10.60 -4.01 -2.16
CA PHE A 88 9.17 -3.81 -1.90
C PHE A 88 8.38 -5.02 -2.37
N ILE A 89 7.54 -5.57 -1.46
CA ILE A 89 6.65 -6.69 -1.71
C ILE A 89 5.29 -6.32 -1.13
N LEU A 90 4.51 -5.57 -1.91
CA LEU A 90 3.30 -4.90 -1.45
C LEU A 90 2.06 -5.75 -1.74
N ASN A 91 1.91 -6.86 -1.03
CA ASN A 91 0.86 -7.86 -1.23
C ASN A 91 -0.46 -7.53 -0.54
N GLY A 92 -0.51 -6.44 0.22
CA GLY A 92 -1.66 -5.98 0.99
C GLY A 92 -1.29 -5.66 2.43
N ALA A 93 -1.98 -4.70 3.02
CA ALA A 93 -1.69 -4.21 4.37
C ALA A 93 -1.79 -5.31 5.43
N VAL A 94 -2.84 -6.13 5.35
CA VAL A 94 -3.05 -7.27 6.27
C VAL A 94 -1.96 -8.33 6.10
N GLY A 95 -1.63 -8.67 4.84
CA GLY A 95 -0.54 -9.61 4.53
C GLY A 95 0.78 -9.16 5.11
N GLY A 96 1.16 -7.90 4.92
CA GLY A 96 2.40 -7.35 5.46
C GLY A 96 2.50 -7.43 6.99
N LEU A 97 1.40 -7.14 7.71
CA LEU A 97 1.36 -7.29 9.17
C LEU A 97 1.52 -8.76 9.60
N GLN A 98 0.93 -9.69 8.85
CA GLN A 98 1.11 -11.12 9.08
C GLN A 98 2.54 -11.58 8.78
N ASP A 99 3.16 -11.09 7.70
CA ASP A 99 4.51 -11.47 7.29
C ASP A 99 5.54 -11.11 8.35
N ILE A 100 5.51 -9.88 8.88
CA ILE A 100 6.45 -9.48 9.93
C ILE A 100 6.14 -10.17 11.26
N THR A 101 4.86 -10.46 11.55
CA THR A 101 4.45 -11.13 12.80
C THR A 101 4.86 -12.60 12.82
N TYR A 102 4.63 -13.31 11.72
CA TYR A 102 4.87 -14.74 11.60
C TYR A 102 6.22 -15.08 10.96
N GLN A 103 7.02 -14.05 10.66
CA GLN A 103 8.36 -14.20 10.06
C GLN A 103 8.32 -14.93 8.71
N ASN A 104 7.31 -14.63 7.89
CA ASN A 104 7.18 -15.18 6.54
C ASN A 104 8.28 -14.62 5.63
N VAL A 105 8.84 -15.50 4.81
CA VAL A 105 9.86 -15.12 3.82
C VAL A 105 9.18 -14.79 2.49
N GLU A 106 9.48 -13.64 1.95
CA GLU A 106 8.93 -13.14 0.70
C GLU A 106 9.93 -13.25 -0.47
N THR A 107 9.42 -13.25 -1.71
CA THR A 107 10.23 -13.30 -2.92
C THR A 107 10.31 -11.92 -3.58
N ASN A 108 11.52 -11.40 -3.74
CA ASN A 108 11.77 -10.08 -4.32
C ASN A 108 11.67 -10.06 -5.87
N ALA A 109 11.87 -8.89 -6.47
CA ALA A 109 11.83 -8.72 -7.92
C ALA A 109 12.96 -9.45 -8.69
N LEU A 110 14.00 -9.93 -7.99
CA LEU A 110 15.07 -10.75 -8.55
C LEU A 110 14.69 -12.25 -8.58
N GLY A 111 13.52 -12.63 -8.06
CA GLY A 111 13.09 -14.02 -7.94
C GLY A 111 13.80 -14.78 -6.81
N VAL A 112 14.42 -14.05 -5.89
CA VAL A 112 15.13 -14.62 -4.74
C VAL A 112 14.22 -14.54 -3.52
N ALA A 113 14.10 -15.63 -2.76
CA ALA A 113 13.48 -15.60 -1.45
C ALA A 113 14.31 -14.67 -0.56
N THR A 114 13.72 -13.58 -0.14
CA THR A 114 14.39 -12.55 0.64
C THR A 114 14.31 -12.85 2.13
N ASN A 115 14.89 -11.98 2.90
CA ASN A 115 14.68 -11.97 4.33
C ASN A 115 13.23 -11.67 4.69
N VAL A 116 12.86 -12.00 5.91
CA VAL A 116 11.59 -11.54 6.51
C VAL A 116 11.50 -10.00 6.39
N PRO A 117 10.32 -9.44 6.08
CA PRO A 117 10.15 -8.00 6.08
C PRO A 117 10.57 -7.38 7.41
N VAL A 118 11.34 -6.30 7.34
CA VAL A 118 11.77 -5.52 8.52
C VAL A 118 10.95 -4.26 8.70
N LEU A 119 10.18 -3.89 7.68
CA LEU A 119 9.26 -2.77 7.68
C LEU A 119 7.94 -3.19 7.03
N VAL A 120 6.83 -2.76 7.63
CA VAL A 120 5.49 -2.87 7.04
C VAL A 120 4.89 -1.49 6.89
N VAL A 121 4.35 -1.23 5.71
CA VAL A 121 3.54 -0.04 5.42
C VAL A 121 2.09 -0.49 5.30
N SER A 122 1.23 0.02 6.18
CA SER A 122 -0.14 -0.48 6.31
C SER A 122 -1.12 0.66 6.57
N SER A 123 -2.22 0.67 5.87
CA SER A 123 -3.35 1.56 6.17
C SER A 123 -4.39 0.88 7.09
N THR A 124 -3.97 -0.09 7.89
CA THR A 124 -4.77 -0.67 8.98
C THR A 124 -3.89 -1.06 10.16
N THR A 125 -4.47 -1.16 11.35
CA THR A 125 -3.75 -1.50 12.58
C THR A 125 -3.64 -3.01 12.78
N PRO A 126 -2.64 -3.48 13.57
CA PRO A 126 -2.56 -4.89 13.96
C PRO A 126 -3.83 -5.40 14.62
N GLU A 127 -4.44 -4.61 15.52
CA GLU A 127 -5.66 -4.99 16.24
C GLU A 127 -6.86 -5.20 15.32
N ALA A 128 -6.98 -4.40 14.27
CA ALA A 128 -8.07 -4.51 13.30
C ALA A 128 -8.03 -5.86 12.53
N VAL A 129 -6.87 -6.52 12.53
CA VAL A 129 -6.67 -7.83 11.89
C VAL A 129 -6.38 -8.96 12.88
N GLY A 130 -6.67 -8.73 14.16
CA GLY A 130 -6.55 -9.74 15.23
C GLY A 130 -5.12 -9.98 15.72
N LEU A 131 -4.18 -9.08 15.42
CA LEU A 131 -2.80 -9.13 15.90
C LEU A 131 -2.59 -8.15 17.06
N SER A 132 -1.51 -8.31 17.83
CA SER A 132 -1.12 -7.38 18.90
C SER A 132 -0.19 -6.29 18.36
N SER A 133 -0.43 -5.03 18.70
CA SER A 133 0.49 -3.92 18.43
C SER A 133 1.68 -3.85 19.39
N ALA A 134 1.61 -4.55 20.51
CA ALA A 134 2.64 -4.47 21.56
C ALA A 134 4.10 -4.68 21.09
N PRO A 135 4.40 -5.62 20.15
CA PRO A 135 5.77 -5.83 19.68
C PRO A 135 6.27 -4.77 18.70
N PHE A 136 5.39 -3.88 18.18
CA PHE A 136 5.74 -2.94 17.13
C PHE A 136 6.11 -1.56 17.64
N ASN A 137 7.09 -0.93 16.96
CA ASN A 137 7.13 0.52 16.84
C ASN A 137 6.14 0.94 15.75
N GLU A 138 5.51 2.09 15.92
CA GLU A 138 4.53 2.63 15.00
C GLU A 138 4.82 4.11 14.73
N VAL A 139 4.70 4.50 13.45
CA VAL A 139 4.67 5.91 13.04
C VAL A 139 3.51 6.09 12.06
N LYS A 140 2.62 7.05 12.34
CA LYS A 140 1.60 7.52 11.39
C LYS A 140 2.23 8.56 10.47
N THR A 141 2.12 8.35 9.17
CA THR A 141 2.85 9.16 8.18
C THR A 141 1.91 9.98 7.28
N LEU A 142 0.88 9.35 6.79
CA LEU A 142 -0.08 9.91 5.85
C LEU A 142 -1.51 9.51 6.25
N VAL A 143 -2.46 10.06 5.52
CA VAL A 143 -3.86 9.67 5.59
C VAL A 143 -4.29 9.15 4.22
N ALA A 144 -4.83 7.95 4.20
CA ALA A 144 -5.36 7.28 3.01
C ALA A 144 -6.89 7.49 2.95
N PRO A 145 -7.41 8.36 2.07
CA PRO A 145 -8.83 8.50 1.89
C PRO A 145 -9.39 7.41 0.97
N TYR A 146 -10.64 7.03 1.22
CA TYR A 146 -11.39 6.06 0.42
C TYR A 146 -12.61 6.72 -0.21
N ALA A 147 -13.14 6.13 -1.28
CA ALA A 147 -14.32 6.64 -1.96
C ALA A 147 -15.20 5.51 -2.48
N PHE A 148 -16.50 5.71 -2.42
CA PHE A 148 -17.44 4.96 -3.23
C PHE A 148 -17.45 5.52 -4.64
N ILE A 149 -17.36 4.62 -5.62
CA ILE A 149 -17.37 4.96 -7.05
C ILE A 149 -18.50 4.25 -7.77
N LYS A 150 -18.99 4.85 -8.84
CA LYS A 150 -19.91 4.23 -9.80
C LYS A 150 -19.41 4.39 -11.23
N ASN A 151 -19.98 3.60 -12.14
CA ASN A 151 -19.65 3.66 -13.56
C ASN A 151 -19.80 5.09 -14.10
N PRO A 152 -18.77 5.64 -14.78
CA PRO A 152 -18.83 6.98 -15.37
C PRO A 152 -19.89 7.12 -16.45
N ASN A 153 -20.27 6.02 -17.12
CA ASN A 153 -21.34 6.01 -18.12
C ASN A 153 -22.73 5.90 -17.48
N ALA A 154 -23.03 6.79 -16.54
CA ALA A 154 -24.28 6.80 -15.79
C ALA A 154 -25.56 6.79 -16.69
N ASN A 155 -25.44 7.17 -17.96
CA ASN A 155 -26.55 7.10 -18.93
C ASN A 155 -27.05 5.66 -19.18
N PHE A 156 -26.23 4.64 -18.87
CA PHE A 156 -26.62 3.23 -18.97
C PHE A 156 -27.23 2.68 -17.69
N ALA A 157 -27.23 3.46 -16.61
CA ALA A 157 -27.77 3.08 -15.32
C ALA A 157 -28.79 4.14 -14.82
N PRO A 158 -29.97 4.25 -15.44
CA PRO A 158 -30.92 5.32 -15.11
C PRO A 158 -31.25 5.40 -13.62
N GLY A 159 -31.28 4.26 -12.93
CA GLY A 159 -31.49 4.22 -11.48
C GLY A 159 -30.36 4.86 -10.69
N LEU A 160 -29.09 4.60 -11.04
CA LEU A 160 -27.92 5.14 -10.35
C LEU A 160 -27.55 6.57 -10.75
N VAL A 161 -28.08 7.13 -11.84
CA VAL A 161 -27.79 8.52 -12.24
C VAL A 161 -27.98 9.49 -11.09
N ASN A 162 -29.09 9.35 -10.36
CA ASN A 162 -29.46 10.24 -9.26
C ASN A 162 -28.83 9.85 -7.91
N VAL A 163 -28.13 8.73 -7.82
CA VAL A 163 -27.37 8.36 -6.60
C VAL A 163 -26.07 9.14 -6.61
N THR A 164 -26.01 10.23 -5.88
CA THR A 164 -24.84 11.11 -5.77
C THR A 164 -24.19 11.08 -4.39
N ASN A 165 -24.84 10.44 -3.42
CA ASN A 165 -24.41 10.37 -2.03
C ASN A 165 -24.78 9.01 -1.45
N LEU A 166 -23.99 8.53 -0.51
CA LEU A 166 -24.34 7.42 0.39
C LEU A 166 -24.26 7.89 1.83
N THR A 167 -25.32 7.62 2.59
CA THR A 167 -25.23 7.67 4.04
C THR A 167 -24.54 6.41 4.57
N GLN A 168 -24.04 6.46 5.79
CA GLN A 168 -23.43 5.31 6.47
C GLN A 168 -24.34 4.07 6.43
N ARG A 169 -25.65 4.25 6.72
CA ARG A 169 -26.62 3.14 6.67
C ARG A 169 -26.82 2.59 5.26
N GLN A 170 -26.85 3.46 4.26
CA GLN A 170 -26.98 3.04 2.86
C GLN A 170 -25.76 2.27 2.41
N ALA A 171 -24.57 2.72 2.80
CA ALA A 171 -23.30 2.02 2.49
C ALA A 171 -23.26 0.63 3.15
N ALA A 172 -23.57 0.54 4.43
CA ALA A 172 -23.61 -0.76 5.13
C ALA A 172 -24.68 -1.69 4.56
N TYR A 173 -25.86 -1.15 4.18
CA TYR A 173 -26.92 -1.94 3.57
C TYR A 173 -26.54 -2.41 2.16
N LEU A 174 -25.88 -1.57 1.38
CA LEU A 174 -25.35 -1.92 0.05
C LEU A 174 -24.33 -3.06 0.16
N GLU A 175 -23.37 -2.96 1.06
CA GLU A 175 -22.32 -4.00 1.23
C GLU A 175 -22.88 -5.35 1.66
N GLY A 176 -23.94 -5.37 2.47
CA GLY A 176 -24.55 -6.61 2.96
C GLY A 176 -25.66 -7.17 2.10
N SER A 177 -26.23 -6.39 1.18
CA SER A 177 -27.49 -6.77 0.53
C SER A 177 -27.52 -6.52 -0.98
N ALA A 178 -26.43 -5.99 -1.57
CA ALA A 178 -26.36 -5.76 -3.02
C ALA A 178 -26.69 -7.02 -3.82
N GLY A 179 -27.26 -6.83 -5.02
CA GLY A 179 -27.59 -7.95 -5.90
C GLY A 179 -28.92 -7.80 -6.64
N PRO A 180 -29.47 -8.89 -7.15
CA PRO A 180 -30.65 -8.86 -8.03
C PRO A 180 -31.91 -8.21 -7.43
N ASN A 181 -32.03 -8.23 -6.11
CA ASN A 181 -33.19 -7.69 -5.39
C ASN A 181 -32.88 -6.38 -4.67
N PHE A 182 -31.69 -5.81 -4.89
CA PHE A 182 -31.31 -4.51 -4.31
C PHE A 182 -31.51 -3.42 -5.36
N HIS A 183 -32.32 -2.44 -5.06
CA HIS A 183 -32.75 -1.41 -6.03
C HIS A 183 -32.11 -0.06 -5.72
N SER A 184 -31.84 0.74 -6.76
CA SER A 184 -31.26 2.08 -6.60
C SER A 184 -32.13 3.01 -5.76
N ALA A 185 -33.45 2.78 -5.71
CA ALA A 185 -34.36 3.52 -4.83
C ALA A 185 -33.96 3.45 -3.34
N TYR A 186 -33.32 2.38 -2.89
CA TYR A 186 -32.82 2.28 -1.50
C TYR A 186 -31.65 3.24 -1.22
N LEU A 187 -31.00 3.70 -2.28
CA LEU A 187 -29.88 4.65 -2.23
C LEU A 187 -30.31 6.10 -2.62
N GLY A 188 -31.59 6.34 -2.77
CA GLY A 188 -32.10 7.63 -3.26
C GLY A 188 -32.13 7.77 -4.78
N GLY A 189 -31.90 6.69 -5.50
CA GLY A 189 -32.11 6.61 -6.94
C GLY A 189 -33.60 6.54 -7.34
N SER A 190 -33.85 6.45 -8.63
CA SER A 190 -35.22 6.54 -9.17
C SER A 190 -35.89 5.22 -9.51
N SER A 191 -35.17 4.09 -9.44
CA SER A 191 -35.69 2.80 -9.89
C SER A 191 -35.96 1.84 -8.71
N THR A 192 -37.13 1.20 -8.77
CA THR A 192 -37.55 0.14 -7.85
C THR A 192 -37.45 -1.25 -8.48
N ASN A 193 -36.99 -1.35 -9.74
CA ASN A 193 -36.93 -2.58 -10.51
C ASN A 193 -35.55 -2.87 -11.12
N ASP A 194 -34.55 -2.02 -10.84
CA ASP A 194 -33.18 -2.28 -11.23
C ASP A 194 -32.47 -3.18 -10.19
N SER A 195 -31.34 -3.74 -10.59
CA SER A 195 -30.48 -4.50 -9.68
C SER A 195 -29.19 -3.71 -9.49
N VAL A 196 -28.82 -3.41 -8.26
CA VAL A 196 -27.57 -2.72 -7.92
C VAL A 196 -26.58 -3.71 -7.30
N TYR A 197 -25.38 -3.73 -7.81
CA TYR A 197 -24.32 -4.64 -7.41
C TYR A 197 -23.20 -3.88 -6.68
N PHE A 198 -22.68 -4.46 -5.62
CA PHE A 198 -21.52 -3.94 -4.94
C PHE A 198 -20.24 -4.67 -5.37
N VAL A 199 -19.18 -3.92 -5.60
CA VAL A 199 -17.85 -4.47 -5.96
C VAL A 199 -16.87 -4.07 -4.87
N GLY A 200 -16.68 -4.97 -3.93
CA GLY A 200 -15.81 -4.78 -2.77
C GLY A 200 -14.39 -5.32 -2.99
N ARG A 201 -13.55 -5.02 -2.01
CA ARG A 201 -12.20 -5.58 -1.87
C ARG A 201 -12.25 -6.88 -1.07
N ASN A 202 -11.26 -7.74 -1.26
CA ASN A 202 -11.08 -8.97 -0.49
C ASN A 202 -10.64 -8.69 0.96
N THR A 203 -10.59 -9.73 1.79
CA THR A 203 -10.28 -9.62 3.23
C THR A 203 -8.83 -9.18 3.53
N ALA A 204 -7.90 -9.29 2.58
CA ALA A 204 -6.53 -8.83 2.75
C ALA A 204 -6.35 -7.32 2.53
N SER A 205 -7.42 -6.62 2.19
CA SER A 205 -7.40 -5.20 1.84
C SER A 205 -7.71 -4.30 3.04
N ALA A 206 -6.81 -3.38 3.37
CA ALA A 206 -7.11 -2.32 4.32
C ALA A 206 -8.26 -1.41 3.87
N VAL A 207 -8.41 -1.13 2.56
CA VAL A 207 -9.57 -0.37 2.05
C VAL A 207 -10.88 -0.99 2.52
N ARG A 208 -10.99 -2.32 2.49
CA ARG A 208 -12.16 -3.02 3.03
C ARG A 208 -12.25 -2.85 4.53
N THR A 209 -11.21 -3.24 5.27
CA THR A 209 -11.20 -3.18 6.74
C THR A 209 -11.58 -1.79 7.26
N GLU A 210 -10.98 -0.75 6.67
CA GLU A 210 -11.22 0.63 7.06
C GLU A 210 -12.61 1.13 6.63
N THR A 211 -13.07 0.75 5.44
CA THR A 211 -14.43 1.11 5.00
C THR A 211 -15.47 0.45 5.90
N ASP A 212 -15.35 -0.88 6.13
CA ASP A 212 -16.26 -1.63 7.00
C ASP A 212 -16.34 -0.99 8.41
N ALA A 213 -15.18 -0.60 8.97
CA ALA A 213 -15.11 0.08 10.25
C ALA A 213 -15.81 1.47 10.22
N ASN A 214 -15.57 2.27 9.18
CA ASN A 214 -16.16 3.60 9.03
C ASN A 214 -17.68 3.57 8.82
N ILE A 215 -18.21 2.52 8.17
CA ILE A 215 -19.66 2.36 7.96
C ILE A 215 -20.32 1.48 9.03
N TYR A 216 -19.57 1.00 10.03
CA TYR A 216 -20.00 0.05 11.06
C TYR A 216 -20.59 -1.24 10.48
N PHE A 217 -20.03 -1.71 9.39
CA PHE A 217 -20.44 -2.97 8.78
C PHE A 217 -19.73 -4.16 9.43
N THR A 218 -20.53 -5.10 9.95
CA THR A 218 -20.04 -6.33 10.60
C THR A 218 -20.63 -7.59 9.98
N GLY A 219 -21.32 -7.42 8.83
CA GLY A 219 -22.01 -8.50 8.14
C GLY A 219 -21.12 -9.29 7.17
N THR A 220 -21.74 -10.19 6.43
CA THR A 220 -21.11 -10.85 5.30
C THR A 220 -21.20 -9.97 4.07
N LEU A 221 -20.07 -9.69 3.43
CA LEU A 221 -19.98 -8.86 2.25
C LEU A 221 -20.64 -9.53 1.04
N ALA A 222 -21.65 -8.90 0.45
CA ALA A 222 -22.26 -9.29 -0.81
C ALA A 222 -21.53 -8.58 -1.97
N THR A 223 -20.39 -9.12 -2.39
CA THR A 223 -19.58 -8.55 -3.48
C THR A 223 -19.73 -9.33 -4.78
N TYR A 224 -19.65 -8.61 -5.89
CA TYR A 224 -19.91 -9.12 -7.23
C TYR A 224 -18.71 -8.95 -8.16
N THR A 225 -18.64 -9.83 -9.14
CA THR A 225 -17.72 -9.76 -10.28
C THR A 225 -18.50 -10.12 -11.56
N THR A 226 -17.82 -10.17 -12.70
CA THR A 226 -18.42 -10.62 -13.96
C THR A 226 -18.01 -12.06 -14.29
N ASN A 227 -18.93 -12.84 -14.82
CA ASN A 227 -18.60 -14.13 -15.43
C ASN A 227 -18.00 -13.93 -16.84
N ALA A 228 -17.68 -15.03 -17.52
CA ALA A 228 -17.09 -15.01 -18.86
C ALA A 228 -17.98 -14.34 -19.93
N THR A 229 -19.28 -14.19 -19.68
CA THR A 229 -20.22 -13.51 -20.58
C THR A 229 -20.52 -12.07 -20.16
N GLY A 230 -19.83 -11.56 -19.14
CA GLY A 230 -19.97 -10.19 -18.63
C GLY A 230 -21.18 -9.97 -17.69
N LEU A 231 -21.87 -11.04 -17.27
CA LEU A 231 -22.98 -10.93 -16.35
C LEU A 231 -22.50 -10.89 -14.89
N PRO A 232 -23.17 -10.11 -14.02
CA PRO A 232 -22.87 -10.05 -12.60
C PRO A 232 -23.11 -11.41 -11.92
N ILE A 233 -22.12 -11.86 -11.17
CA ILE A 233 -22.20 -13.03 -10.29
C ILE A 233 -21.59 -12.70 -8.94
N LEU A 234 -21.98 -13.38 -7.87
CA LEU A 234 -21.28 -13.30 -6.59
C LEU A 234 -19.81 -13.64 -6.80
N ASP A 235 -18.92 -12.82 -6.25
CA ASP A 235 -17.49 -13.03 -6.39
C ASP A 235 -17.02 -14.20 -5.53
N PRO A 236 -16.61 -15.35 -6.14
CA PRO A 236 -16.17 -16.51 -5.38
C PRO A 236 -14.88 -16.27 -4.57
N ALA A 237 -14.11 -15.23 -4.92
CA ALA A 237 -12.91 -14.82 -4.19
C ALA A 237 -13.22 -13.90 -3.00
N GLY A 238 -14.49 -13.54 -2.78
CA GLY A 238 -14.91 -12.67 -1.69
C GLY A 238 -14.45 -11.22 -1.84
N GLY A 239 -14.15 -10.79 -3.05
CA GLY A 239 -13.79 -9.42 -3.42
C GLY A 239 -12.48 -9.30 -4.21
N GLN A 240 -12.28 -8.13 -4.79
CA GLN A 240 -11.20 -7.84 -5.71
C GLN A 240 -9.86 -7.60 -4.98
N THR A 241 -8.74 -7.99 -5.60
CA THR A 241 -7.40 -7.88 -5.01
C THR A 241 -6.81 -6.46 -5.06
N GLY A 242 -7.34 -5.57 -5.89
CA GLY A 242 -6.80 -4.20 -6.08
C GLY A 242 -7.88 -3.21 -6.51
N GLY A 243 -7.64 -1.92 -6.31
CA GLY A 243 -8.57 -0.85 -6.71
C GLY A 243 -8.79 -0.82 -8.23
N THR A 244 -7.75 -1.08 -9.03
CA THR A 244 -7.89 -1.21 -10.49
C THR A 244 -8.84 -2.36 -10.87
N ALA A 245 -8.79 -3.49 -10.17
CA ALA A 245 -9.70 -4.60 -10.41
C ALA A 245 -11.15 -4.23 -10.04
N VAL A 246 -11.37 -3.55 -8.91
CA VAL A 246 -12.69 -3.00 -8.54
C VAL A 246 -13.23 -2.12 -9.66
N ARG A 247 -12.46 -1.15 -10.14
CA ARG A 247 -12.85 -0.24 -11.21
C ARG A 247 -13.19 -0.98 -12.51
N THR A 248 -12.39 -1.98 -12.87
CA THR A 248 -12.65 -2.80 -14.07
C THR A 248 -14.02 -3.45 -13.99
N VAL A 249 -14.37 -4.05 -12.85
CA VAL A 249 -15.67 -4.69 -12.63
C VAL A 249 -16.81 -3.66 -12.55
N VAL A 250 -16.63 -2.54 -11.83
CA VAL A 250 -17.62 -1.44 -11.78
C VAL A 250 -17.91 -0.92 -13.17
N ASN A 251 -16.92 -0.77 -14.03
CA ASN A 251 -17.09 -0.30 -15.40
C ASN A 251 -17.72 -1.35 -16.34
N ALA A 252 -17.61 -2.62 -15.99
CA ALA A 252 -18.24 -3.71 -16.75
C ALA A 252 -19.70 -3.95 -16.35
N ILE A 253 -20.07 -3.67 -15.10
CA ILE A 253 -21.45 -3.83 -14.59
C ILE A 253 -22.15 -2.47 -14.59
N THR A 254 -23.20 -2.31 -15.41
CA THR A 254 -23.89 -1.04 -15.60
C THR A 254 -24.40 -0.40 -14.28
N ASN A 255 -24.93 -1.22 -13.37
CA ASN A 255 -25.50 -0.77 -12.08
C ASN A 255 -24.60 -1.20 -10.91
N ALA A 256 -23.30 -0.91 -10.98
CA ALA A 256 -22.38 -1.22 -9.90
C ALA A 256 -21.90 0.02 -9.14
N ILE A 257 -21.73 -0.17 -7.84
CA ILE A 257 -21.00 0.73 -6.95
C ILE A 257 -19.83 -0.07 -6.36
N GLY A 258 -18.65 0.55 -6.28
CA GLY A 258 -17.49 -0.08 -5.67
C GLY A 258 -16.80 0.82 -4.67
N THR A 259 -15.88 0.26 -3.86
CA THR A 259 -15.05 1.01 -2.91
C THR A 259 -13.59 0.91 -3.28
N VAL A 260 -12.92 2.04 -3.36
CA VAL A 260 -11.48 2.14 -3.71
C VAL A 260 -10.77 3.17 -2.84
N ALA A 261 -9.44 3.07 -2.74
CA ALA A 261 -8.63 4.19 -2.30
C ALA A 261 -8.71 5.34 -3.33
N VAL A 262 -8.71 6.58 -2.86
CA VAL A 262 -8.89 7.74 -3.75
C VAL A 262 -7.85 7.80 -4.86
N GLN A 263 -6.64 7.38 -4.62
CA GLN A 263 -5.59 7.29 -5.66
C GLN A 263 -5.96 6.39 -6.86
N ASP A 264 -6.83 5.41 -6.63
CA ASP A 264 -7.29 4.51 -7.68
C ASP A 264 -8.43 5.10 -8.51
N VAL A 265 -9.08 6.18 -8.04
CA VAL A 265 -10.09 6.90 -8.79
C VAL A 265 -9.44 7.57 -10.01
N LYS A 266 -10.01 7.38 -11.18
CA LYS A 266 -9.54 8.00 -12.45
C LYS A 266 -10.66 8.79 -13.09
N THR A 267 -11.43 8.14 -13.96
CA THR A 267 -12.59 8.72 -14.65
C THR A 267 -13.91 8.32 -14.00
N ASP A 268 -13.86 7.53 -12.95
CA ASP A 268 -15.03 7.04 -12.23
C ASP A 268 -15.76 8.19 -11.52
N LEU A 269 -17.09 8.09 -11.39
CA LEU A 269 -17.87 9.06 -10.64
C LEU A 269 -17.79 8.70 -9.14
N THR A 270 -17.25 9.61 -8.34
CA THR A 270 -17.25 9.49 -6.89
C THR A 270 -18.60 9.90 -6.30
N LEU A 271 -19.03 9.16 -5.29
CA LEU A 271 -20.20 9.53 -4.49
C LEU A 271 -19.75 10.35 -3.29
N ALA A 272 -20.57 11.33 -2.90
CA ALA A 272 -20.43 11.95 -1.59
C ALA A 272 -20.71 10.89 -0.51
N TYR A 273 -20.13 11.07 0.67
CA TYR A 273 -20.43 10.25 1.83
C TYR A 273 -20.93 11.15 2.98
N GLU A 274 -22.06 10.78 3.58
CA GLU A 274 -22.75 11.62 4.57
C GLU A 274 -23.01 13.06 4.07
N GLY A 275 -23.29 13.22 2.78
CA GLY A 275 -23.52 14.50 2.13
C GLY A 275 -22.25 15.29 1.81
N VAL A 276 -21.06 14.79 2.13
CA VAL A 276 -19.79 15.48 1.94
C VAL A 276 -19.01 14.85 0.78
N PRO A 277 -18.67 15.59 -0.28
CA PRO A 277 -17.79 15.10 -1.34
C PRO A 277 -16.35 15.00 -0.83
N TYR A 278 -15.61 14.04 -1.40
CA TYR A 278 -14.18 13.96 -1.12
C TYR A 278 -13.46 15.24 -1.56
N SER A 279 -12.64 15.76 -0.67
CA SER A 279 -11.57 16.70 -0.95
C SER A 279 -10.53 16.62 0.16
N VAL A 280 -9.28 17.02 -0.13
CA VAL A 280 -8.22 17.09 0.88
C VAL A 280 -8.67 17.94 2.07
N ALA A 281 -9.23 19.13 1.82
CA ALA A 281 -9.71 20.02 2.87
C ALA A 281 -10.83 19.41 3.74
N ASN A 282 -11.72 18.59 3.15
CA ASN A 282 -12.78 17.92 3.89
C ASN A 282 -12.26 16.75 4.75
N VAL A 283 -11.15 16.11 4.34
CA VAL A 283 -10.44 15.13 5.17
C VAL A 283 -9.72 15.83 6.31
N GLU A 284 -8.96 16.90 6.01
CA GLU A 284 -8.19 17.66 7.01
C GLU A 284 -9.06 18.24 8.13
N ASN A 285 -10.25 18.70 7.81
CA ASN A 285 -11.18 19.27 8.80
C ASN A 285 -12.14 18.23 9.40
N GLY A 286 -12.05 16.95 9.00
CA GLY A 286 -12.87 15.87 9.52
C GLY A 286 -14.30 15.79 8.97
N SER A 287 -14.68 16.66 8.02
CA SER A 287 -16.03 16.62 7.42
C SER A 287 -16.22 15.38 6.54
N TYR A 288 -15.16 14.92 5.84
CA TYR A 288 -15.18 13.68 5.07
C TYR A 288 -14.58 12.54 5.89
N PRO A 289 -15.39 11.58 6.37
CA PRO A 289 -14.92 10.61 7.37
C PRO A 289 -14.39 9.30 6.78
N LEU A 290 -14.45 9.06 5.47
CA LEU A 290 -13.93 7.82 4.87
C LEU A 290 -12.42 7.90 4.64
N TRP A 291 -11.65 7.67 5.69
CA TRP A 291 -10.19 7.61 5.63
C TRP A 291 -9.62 6.79 6.78
N GLY A 292 -8.42 6.26 6.61
CA GLY A 292 -7.58 5.65 7.64
C GLY A 292 -6.19 6.27 7.65
N TYR A 293 -5.41 5.97 8.68
CA TYR A 293 -4.01 6.36 8.70
C TYR A 293 -3.18 5.42 7.83
N GLU A 294 -2.09 5.94 7.29
CA GLU A 294 -0.98 5.14 6.81
C GLU A 294 0.01 4.98 7.97
N HIS A 295 0.27 3.75 8.37
CA HIS A 295 1.14 3.39 9.47
C HIS A 295 2.38 2.70 8.94
N TRP A 296 3.51 2.99 9.57
CA TRP A 296 4.75 2.26 9.40
C TRP A 296 5.04 1.46 10.65
N TYR A 297 5.21 0.14 10.51
CA TYR A 297 5.44 -0.77 11.61
C TYR A 297 6.76 -1.50 11.44
N TRP A 298 7.54 -1.60 12.52
CA TRP A 298 8.71 -2.48 12.62
C TRP A 298 8.80 -3.03 14.03
N LEU A 299 9.41 -4.22 14.18
CA LEU A 299 9.55 -4.85 15.49
C LEU A 299 10.49 -4.05 16.40
N LYS A 300 10.16 -3.94 17.68
CA LYS A 300 10.98 -3.29 18.70
C LYS A 300 12.25 -4.06 18.99
N THR A 301 12.13 -5.39 19.08
CA THR A 301 13.20 -6.31 19.47
C THR A 301 12.95 -7.70 18.88
N GLY A 302 13.95 -8.57 18.96
CA GLY A 302 13.82 -9.97 18.57
C GLY A 302 14.20 -10.23 17.12
N GLN A 303 13.88 -11.43 16.64
CA GLN A 303 14.11 -11.81 15.25
C GLN A 303 13.23 -10.95 14.33
N GLY A 304 13.79 -10.46 13.24
CA GLY A 304 13.11 -9.55 12.32
C GLY A 304 13.10 -8.07 12.75
N ALA A 305 13.58 -7.73 13.93
CA ALA A 305 13.83 -6.34 14.30
C ALA A 305 14.93 -5.73 13.42
N PRO A 306 14.78 -4.48 12.93
CA PRO A 306 15.78 -3.90 12.05
C PRO A 306 17.11 -3.69 12.77
N THR A 307 18.21 -4.01 12.08
CA THR A 307 19.56 -3.64 12.49
C THR A 307 19.73 -2.11 12.47
N PRO A 308 20.76 -1.56 13.12
CA PRO A 308 21.04 -0.11 13.06
C PRO A 308 21.19 0.42 11.63
N ALA A 309 21.77 -0.35 10.71
CA ALA A 309 21.89 0.04 9.31
C ALA A 309 20.54 0.03 8.58
N GLN A 310 19.72 -0.98 8.78
CA GLN A 310 18.35 -1.03 8.25
C GLN A 310 17.47 0.11 8.82
N LEU A 311 17.61 0.39 10.12
CA LEU A 311 16.88 1.49 10.74
C LEU A 311 17.30 2.86 10.17
N ALA A 312 18.56 3.04 9.79
CA ALA A 312 19.00 4.26 9.09
C ALA A 312 18.31 4.42 7.73
N VAL A 313 18.10 3.33 6.98
CA VAL A 313 17.32 3.34 5.72
C VAL A 313 15.85 3.67 5.99
N ILE A 314 15.23 3.02 6.98
CA ILE A 314 13.83 3.27 7.38
C ILE A 314 13.65 4.74 7.77
N ASN A 315 14.52 5.28 8.61
CA ASN A 315 14.46 6.68 9.04
C ASN A 315 14.66 7.67 7.89
N ASN A 316 15.49 7.33 6.90
CA ASN A 316 15.65 8.16 5.71
C ASN A 316 14.35 8.22 4.89
N LEU A 317 13.69 7.09 4.69
CA LEU A 317 12.39 7.04 4.01
C LEU A 317 11.31 7.80 4.82
N LEU A 318 11.22 7.57 6.13
CA LEU A 318 10.30 8.28 7.02
C LEU A 318 10.48 9.79 6.98
N ALA A 319 11.74 10.26 6.96
CA ALA A 319 12.04 11.70 6.89
C ALA A 319 11.44 12.37 5.64
N GLY A 320 11.38 11.66 4.51
CA GLY A 320 10.68 12.15 3.32
C GLY A 320 9.16 12.10 3.49
N GLU A 321 8.63 11.01 3.97
CA GLU A 321 7.18 10.82 4.08
C GLU A 321 6.52 11.76 5.10
N THR A 322 7.27 12.20 6.10
CA THR A 322 6.80 13.18 7.10
C THR A 322 7.16 14.63 6.76
N ASN A 323 7.94 14.87 5.70
CA ASN A 323 8.38 16.21 5.30
C ASN A 323 7.36 16.88 4.37
N ALA A 324 6.67 17.91 4.86
CA ALA A 324 5.64 18.63 4.11
C ALA A 324 6.15 19.23 2.78
N THR A 325 7.39 19.73 2.72
CA THR A 325 7.98 20.27 1.49
C THR A 325 8.23 19.17 0.47
N PHE A 326 8.73 18.01 0.91
CA PHE A 326 8.95 16.85 0.05
C PHE A 326 7.61 16.31 -0.49
N GLN A 327 6.59 16.19 0.35
CA GLN A 327 5.24 15.77 -0.05
C GLN A 327 4.65 16.74 -1.08
N ALA A 328 4.74 18.05 -0.86
CA ALA A 328 4.23 19.08 -1.78
C ALA A 328 4.96 19.11 -3.13
N SER A 329 6.17 18.57 -3.21
CA SER A 329 6.98 18.55 -4.45
C SER A 329 6.50 17.49 -5.46
N SER A 330 5.59 16.58 -5.08
CA SER A 330 5.17 15.47 -5.93
C SER A 330 3.65 15.33 -6.04
N PRO A 331 3.12 15.29 -7.28
CA PRO A 331 1.71 14.97 -7.53
C PRO A 331 1.28 13.61 -6.97
N VAL A 332 2.23 12.69 -6.77
CA VAL A 332 1.95 11.34 -6.23
C VAL A 332 1.40 11.45 -4.82
N PHE A 333 2.00 12.31 -3.98
CA PHE A 333 1.47 12.53 -2.63
C PHE A 333 0.14 13.29 -2.67
N THR A 334 0.12 14.44 -3.37
CA THR A 334 -1.03 15.35 -3.32
C THR A 334 -2.31 14.78 -3.96
N ASN A 335 -2.18 13.80 -4.87
CA ASN A 335 -3.33 13.17 -5.53
C ASN A 335 -3.78 11.86 -4.86
N SER A 336 -2.98 11.31 -3.95
CA SER A 336 -3.21 9.95 -3.41
C SER A 336 -3.45 9.94 -1.91
N PHE A 337 -2.81 10.85 -1.19
CA PHE A 337 -2.81 10.89 0.27
C PHE A 337 -3.01 12.32 0.77
N VAL A 338 -3.43 12.42 2.03
CA VAL A 338 -3.44 13.69 2.76
C VAL A 338 -2.29 13.67 3.76
N PRO A 339 -1.46 14.74 3.84
CA PRO A 339 -0.41 14.83 4.84
C PRO A 339 -0.96 14.69 6.25
N TYR A 340 -0.37 13.82 7.07
CA TYR A 340 -0.77 13.68 8.47
C TYR A 340 -0.67 15.02 9.23
N SER A 341 0.36 15.81 8.94
CA SER A 341 0.58 17.13 9.53
C SER A 341 -0.47 18.18 9.16
N GLY A 342 -1.27 17.94 8.10
CA GLY A 342 -2.36 18.81 7.68
C GLY A 342 -3.68 18.57 8.43
N LEU A 343 -3.81 17.42 9.12
CA LEU A 343 -5.03 17.09 9.84
C LEU A 343 -5.26 18.05 11.02
N LYS A 344 -6.51 18.48 11.15
CA LYS A 344 -7.04 19.22 12.32
C LYS A 344 -7.82 18.30 13.25
N VAL A 345 -7.96 17.06 12.86
CA VAL A 345 -8.74 16.03 13.55
C VAL A 345 -7.92 14.77 13.71
N GLN A 346 -8.34 13.90 14.61
CA GLN A 346 -7.71 12.62 14.87
C GLN A 346 -8.72 11.53 15.13
N ARG A 347 -8.26 10.29 15.09
CA ARG A 347 -8.98 9.10 15.55
C ARG A 347 -8.10 8.37 16.56
N SER A 348 -8.72 7.82 17.60
CA SER A 348 -8.03 6.95 18.57
C SER A 348 -7.71 5.59 17.95
N VAL A 349 -8.58 5.10 17.06
CA VAL A 349 -8.43 3.86 16.29
C VAL A 349 -8.93 4.12 14.88
N ASP A 350 -8.41 3.38 13.91
CA ASP A 350 -8.87 3.45 12.53
C ASP A 350 -10.37 3.09 12.45
N GLY A 351 -11.11 3.80 11.58
CA GLY A 351 -12.56 3.69 11.47
C GLY A 351 -13.33 4.24 12.68
N GLY A 352 -12.66 4.59 13.77
CA GLY A 352 -13.28 5.13 14.97
C GLY A 352 -13.80 6.57 14.82
N PRO A 353 -14.46 7.10 15.86
CA PRO A 353 -14.95 8.46 15.84
C PRO A 353 -13.86 9.49 15.63
N ILE A 354 -14.18 10.53 14.88
CA ILE A 354 -13.31 11.68 14.64
C ILE A 354 -13.45 12.66 15.81
N SER A 355 -12.32 13.16 16.30
CA SER A 355 -12.25 14.23 17.31
C SER A 355 -11.28 15.32 16.86
N TRP A 356 -11.46 16.54 17.34
CA TRP A 356 -10.50 17.64 17.11
C TRP A 356 -9.16 17.33 17.81
N GLN A 357 -8.06 17.71 17.17
CA GLN A 357 -6.71 17.64 17.77
C GLN A 357 -6.51 18.77 18.78
#